data_7690e77cdc8534ec194a0497b57841ba
#
_entry.id   7690e77cdc8534ec194a0497b57841ba
#
_cell.length_a   1.000
_cell.length_b   1.000
_cell.length_c   1.000
_cell.angle_alpha   90.00
_cell.angle_beta   90.00
_cell.angle_gamma   90.00
#
_symmetry.space_group_name_H-M   'P 1'
#
loop_
_entity.id
_entity.type
_entity.pdbx_description
1 polymer ?
#
loop_
_entity_poly.entity_id
_entity_poly.type
_entity_poly.pdbx_seq_one_letter_code
_entity_poly.pdbx_strand_id
1 'polypeptide(L)'
;MFLTRLKAILWLHTLRLWRYKWSFLNMVLSYAAWIFLFILGALLFVPGEYLGVAVKAAFWTIVAWNIISMFSSLIGGWMHFFISLGMVEEHILRGISPFKTVLGRVIPSFSVITASLLFIAAILNGVFKTNVLQVGDPLLLIFAFLLLVVEGLAYGLTIAAISMKTSIPHNMLEILNFVVIGLLMVPAHSLPEVIRVAYLCIPYVAPAHLAKIATSLDMPILFGEALTISIIEALIMSIIALYTIKSSEKWIKKNGVRAIGFW
;
A
#
# COMPACT_ATOMS: atom_id res chain seq x y z
N MET A 1 8.08 -27.23 7.10
CA MET A 1 9.11 -26.38 6.45
C MET A 1 8.69 -24.92 6.20
N PHE A 2 7.49 -24.60 5.68
CA PHE A 2 7.06 -23.22 5.45
C PHE A 2 6.97 -22.40 6.75
N LEU A 3 6.26 -22.89 7.75
CA LEU A 3 6.09 -22.23 9.05
C LEU A 3 7.41 -21.96 9.78
N THR A 4 8.37 -22.89 9.71
CA THR A 4 9.70 -22.72 10.33
C THR A 4 10.47 -21.58 9.67
N ARG A 5 10.42 -21.48 8.32
CA ARG A 5 11.04 -20.38 7.59
C ARG A 5 10.37 -19.03 7.86
N LEU A 6 9.04 -19.01 7.92
CA LEU A 6 8.29 -17.80 8.25
C LEU A 6 8.64 -17.32 9.67
N LYS A 7 8.68 -18.24 10.65
CA LYS A 7 9.07 -17.94 12.02
C LYS A 7 10.50 -17.38 12.09
N ALA A 8 11.45 -17.94 11.34
CA ALA A 8 12.83 -17.45 11.29
C ALA A 8 12.91 -16.05 10.71
N ILE A 9 12.16 -15.75 9.63
CA ILE A 9 12.11 -14.42 9.03
C ILE A 9 11.52 -13.41 10.00
N LEU A 10 10.38 -13.75 10.63
CA LEU A 10 9.74 -12.90 11.63
C LEU A 10 10.68 -12.62 12.82
N TRP A 11 11.32 -13.65 13.35
CA TRP A 11 12.27 -13.52 14.45
C TRP A 11 13.45 -12.61 14.09
N LEU A 12 14.05 -12.81 12.92
CA LEU A 12 15.15 -11.97 12.44
C LEU A 12 14.75 -10.49 12.36
N HIS A 13 13.56 -10.21 11.81
CA HIS A 13 13.09 -8.83 11.67
C HIS A 13 12.70 -8.22 13.02
N THR A 14 12.11 -8.99 13.93
CA THR A 14 11.79 -8.53 15.30
C THR A 14 13.06 -8.18 16.06
N LEU A 15 14.08 -9.04 15.99
CA LEU A 15 15.40 -8.76 16.61
C LEU A 15 16.04 -7.50 16.01
N ARG A 16 15.93 -7.29 14.70
CA ARG A 16 16.44 -6.12 14.03
C ARG A 16 15.73 -4.85 14.49
N LEU A 17 14.40 -4.85 14.58
CA LEU A 17 13.61 -3.73 15.11
C LEU A 17 13.99 -3.43 16.54
N TRP A 18 14.16 -4.44 17.39
CA TRP A 18 14.58 -4.27 18.79
C TRP A 18 16.00 -3.69 18.91
N ARG A 19 16.95 -4.23 18.13
CA ARG A 19 18.34 -3.78 18.11
C ARG A 19 18.47 -2.31 17.64
N TYR A 20 17.64 -1.91 16.67
CA TYR A 20 17.62 -0.56 16.10
C TYR A 20 16.38 0.24 16.53
N LYS A 21 15.93 0.06 17.77
CA LYS A 21 14.70 0.68 18.29
C LYS A 21 14.65 2.21 18.13
N TRP A 22 15.76 2.90 18.25
CA TRP A 22 15.82 4.35 18.03
C TRP A 22 15.64 4.74 16.57
N SER A 23 16.21 3.96 15.65
CA SER A 23 15.96 4.14 14.21
C SER A 23 14.51 3.86 13.86
N PHE A 24 13.93 2.82 14.46
CA PHE A 24 12.51 2.52 14.33
C PHE A 24 11.63 3.68 14.82
N LEU A 25 11.90 4.19 16.02
CA LEU A 25 11.17 5.34 16.58
C LEU A 25 11.29 6.57 15.67
N ASN A 26 12.48 6.87 15.19
CA ASN A 26 12.70 7.98 14.26
C ASN A 26 11.91 7.80 12.96
N MET A 27 11.86 6.59 12.40
CA MET A 27 11.04 6.28 11.23
C MET A 27 9.54 6.51 11.50
N VAL A 28 9.03 6.03 12.62
CA VAL A 28 7.63 6.22 13.02
C VAL A 28 7.30 7.70 13.14
N LEU A 29 8.15 8.48 13.85
CA LEU A 29 7.92 9.91 14.06
C LEU A 29 8.04 10.71 12.77
N SER A 30 9.06 10.44 11.93
CA SER A 30 9.23 11.11 10.65
C SER A 30 8.05 10.84 9.71
N TYR A 31 7.61 9.59 9.64
CA TYR A 31 6.49 9.20 8.81
C TYR A 31 5.18 9.82 9.31
N ALA A 32 4.97 9.82 10.63
CA ALA A 32 3.83 10.47 11.26
C ALA A 32 3.82 11.98 11.00
N ALA A 33 4.97 12.66 11.10
CA ALA A 33 5.07 14.08 10.84
C ALA A 33 4.71 14.42 9.39
N TRP A 34 5.19 13.65 8.41
CA TRP A 34 4.82 13.82 7.01
C TRP A 34 3.33 13.68 6.77
N ILE A 35 2.71 12.62 7.29
CA ILE A 35 1.27 12.41 7.15
C ILE A 35 0.49 13.52 7.84
N PHE A 36 0.91 13.93 9.03
CA PHE A 36 0.25 15.01 9.77
C PHE A 36 0.28 16.33 9.00
N LEU A 37 1.46 16.70 8.44
CA LEU A 37 1.60 17.89 7.60
C LEU A 37 0.72 17.81 6.34
N PHE A 38 0.62 16.63 5.72
CA PHE A 38 -0.24 16.42 4.57
C PHE A 38 -1.72 16.61 4.92
N ILE A 39 -2.17 16.05 6.06
CA ILE A 39 -3.53 16.23 6.55
C ILE A 39 -3.80 17.72 6.84
N LEU A 40 -2.89 18.40 7.56
CA LEU A 40 -3.04 19.82 7.85
C LEU A 40 -3.13 20.64 6.56
N GLY A 41 -2.29 20.36 5.57
CA GLY A 41 -2.35 21.03 4.26
C GLY A 41 -3.70 20.86 3.57
N ALA A 42 -4.26 19.66 3.58
CA ALA A 42 -5.58 19.39 3.02
C ALA A 42 -6.70 20.11 3.78
N LEU A 43 -6.57 20.28 5.10
CA LEU A 43 -7.56 20.91 5.96
C LEU A 43 -7.56 22.45 5.89
N LEU A 44 -6.51 23.08 5.37
CA LEU A 44 -6.42 24.54 5.26
C LEU A 44 -7.57 25.16 4.44
N PHE A 45 -8.16 24.39 3.54
CA PHE A 45 -9.24 24.84 2.65
C PHE A 45 -10.63 24.40 3.10
N VAL A 46 -10.74 23.75 4.29
CA VAL A 46 -11.99 23.21 4.79
C VAL A 46 -12.62 24.20 5.79
N PRO A 47 -13.91 24.60 5.59
CA PRO A 47 -14.62 25.41 6.56
C PRO A 47 -14.68 24.72 7.94
N GLY A 48 -14.60 25.53 9.01
CA GLY A 48 -14.50 25.02 10.39
C GLY A 48 -15.63 24.08 10.82
N GLU A 49 -16.84 24.29 10.31
CA GLU A 49 -18.02 23.45 10.57
C GLU A 49 -17.88 22.00 10.05
N TYR A 50 -17.11 21.78 8.96
CA TYR A 50 -16.88 20.46 8.37
C TYR A 50 -15.56 19.82 8.81
N LEU A 51 -14.78 20.49 9.66
CA LEU A 51 -13.42 20.09 10.00
C LEU A 51 -13.36 18.66 10.58
N GLY A 52 -14.27 18.28 11.46
CA GLY A 52 -14.29 16.95 12.07
C GLY A 52 -14.49 15.81 11.06
N VAL A 53 -15.41 15.99 10.12
CA VAL A 53 -15.67 15.01 9.05
C VAL A 53 -14.49 14.96 8.09
N ALA A 54 -13.94 16.12 7.72
CA ALA A 54 -12.80 16.20 6.82
C ALA A 54 -11.54 15.58 7.41
N VAL A 55 -11.24 15.76 8.70
CA VAL A 55 -10.13 15.11 9.40
C VAL A 55 -10.28 13.59 9.35
N LYS A 56 -11.47 13.07 9.63
CA LYS A 56 -11.74 11.64 9.56
C LYS A 56 -11.60 11.12 8.13
N ALA A 57 -12.12 11.82 7.13
CA ALA A 57 -12.02 11.46 5.72
C ALA A 57 -10.56 11.45 5.24
N ALA A 58 -9.78 12.49 5.57
CA ALA A 58 -8.37 12.57 5.24
C ALA A 58 -7.58 11.42 5.88
N PHE A 59 -7.83 11.12 7.17
CA PHE A 59 -7.18 10.02 7.86
C PHE A 59 -7.41 8.67 7.15
N TRP A 60 -8.65 8.29 6.87
CA TRP A 60 -8.96 6.99 6.25
C TRP A 60 -8.50 6.91 4.79
N THR A 61 -8.55 8.02 4.05
CA THR A 61 -7.97 8.09 2.70
C THR A 61 -6.46 7.82 2.73
N ILE A 62 -5.76 8.42 3.71
CA ILE A 62 -4.33 8.22 3.89
C ILE A 62 -4.02 6.80 4.35
N VAL A 63 -4.86 6.19 5.21
CA VAL A 63 -4.71 4.77 5.58
C VAL A 63 -4.78 3.88 4.34
N ALA A 64 -5.78 4.06 3.49
CA ALA A 64 -5.92 3.30 2.25
C ALA A 64 -4.73 3.51 1.31
N TRP A 65 -4.35 4.77 1.07
CA TRP A 65 -3.17 5.11 0.26
C TRP A 65 -1.88 4.52 0.79
N ASN A 66 -1.68 4.53 2.11
CA ASN A 66 -0.49 3.94 2.73
C ASN A 66 -0.38 2.44 2.50
N ILE A 67 -1.49 1.71 2.52
CA ILE A 67 -1.50 0.29 2.20
C ILE A 67 -0.96 0.07 0.78
N ILE A 68 -1.45 0.84 -0.19
CA ILE A 68 -1.06 0.72 -1.61
C ILE A 68 0.40 1.15 -1.82
N SER A 69 0.76 2.33 -1.33
CA SER A 69 2.09 2.93 -1.48
C SER A 69 3.17 2.08 -0.81
N MET A 70 2.88 1.48 0.35
CA MET A 70 3.79 0.59 1.04
C MET A 70 4.19 -0.60 0.16
N PHE A 71 3.23 -1.25 -0.49
CA PHE A 71 3.54 -2.43 -1.30
C PHE A 71 4.28 -2.07 -2.58
N SER A 72 3.96 -0.96 -3.23
CA SER A 72 4.66 -0.52 -4.44
C SER A 72 6.10 -0.11 -4.14
N SER A 73 6.33 0.73 -3.14
CA SER A 73 7.65 1.23 -2.78
C SER A 73 8.51 0.17 -2.06
N LEU A 74 7.89 -0.62 -1.16
CA LEU A 74 8.61 -1.64 -0.41
C LEU A 74 9.05 -2.80 -1.30
N ILE A 75 8.11 -3.37 -2.07
CA ILE A 75 8.43 -4.54 -2.91
C ILE A 75 9.25 -4.09 -4.12
N GLY A 76 8.84 -3.02 -4.81
CA GLY A 76 9.55 -2.47 -5.95
C GLY A 76 10.93 -1.95 -5.57
N GLY A 77 11.05 -1.13 -4.51
CA GLY A 77 12.30 -0.55 -4.04
C GLY A 77 13.28 -1.61 -3.53
N TRP A 78 12.82 -2.61 -2.77
CA TRP A 78 13.69 -3.70 -2.34
C TRP A 78 14.14 -4.60 -3.46
N MET A 79 13.30 -4.83 -4.46
CA MET A 79 13.72 -5.58 -5.63
C MET A 79 14.79 -4.82 -6.41
N HIS A 80 14.65 -3.52 -6.59
CA HIS A 80 15.66 -2.67 -7.21
C HIS A 80 16.99 -2.74 -6.43
N PHE A 81 16.95 -2.66 -5.10
CA PHE A 81 18.13 -2.82 -4.25
C PHE A 81 18.78 -4.20 -4.39
N PHE A 82 18.01 -5.27 -4.48
CA PHE A 82 18.53 -6.61 -4.72
C PHE A 82 19.20 -6.75 -6.09
N ILE A 83 18.63 -6.10 -7.10
CA ILE A 83 19.21 -6.06 -8.44
C ILE A 83 20.56 -5.33 -8.41
N SER A 84 20.62 -4.15 -7.80
CA SER A 84 21.84 -3.32 -7.75
C SER A 84 22.99 -3.98 -6.99
N LEU A 85 22.70 -4.86 -6.04
CA LEU A 85 23.69 -5.64 -5.28
C LEU A 85 24.02 -7.00 -5.90
N GLY A 86 23.44 -7.37 -7.06
CA GLY A 86 23.62 -8.71 -7.65
C GLY A 86 22.97 -9.86 -6.84
N MET A 87 22.18 -9.54 -5.82
CA MET A 87 21.56 -10.54 -4.94
C MET A 87 20.49 -11.38 -5.63
N VAL A 88 19.87 -10.86 -6.69
CA VAL A 88 18.83 -11.57 -7.44
C VAL A 88 19.42 -12.82 -8.11
N GLU A 89 20.60 -12.68 -8.74
CA GLU A 89 21.31 -13.79 -9.40
C GLU A 89 21.74 -14.83 -8.36
N GLU A 90 22.29 -14.39 -7.23
CA GLU A 90 22.67 -15.28 -6.14
C GLU A 90 21.47 -16.08 -5.60
N HIS A 91 20.30 -15.44 -5.41
CA HIS A 91 19.07 -16.12 -4.98
C HIS A 91 18.65 -17.19 -5.99
N ILE A 92 18.70 -16.87 -7.29
CA ILE A 92 18.31 -17.79 -8.35
C ILE A 92 19.29 -18.98 -8.43
N LEU A 93 20.60 -18.74 -8.32
CA LEU A 93 21.61 -19.79 -8.29
C LEU A 93 21.42 -20.74 -7.11
N ARG A 94 20.97 -20.21 -5.97
CA ARG A 94 20.63 -21.02 -4.78
C ARG A 94 19.23 -21.66 -4.85
N GLY A 95 18.49 -21.50 -5.94
CA GLY A 95 17.14 -22.02 -6.09
C GLY A 95 16.10 -21.33 -5.19
N ILE A 96 16.38 -20.09 -4.75
CA ILE A 96 15.49 -19.29 -3.90
C ILE A 96 14.83 -18.21 -4.76
N SER A 97 13.51 -18.08 -4.70
CA SER A 97 12.83 -16.96 -5.37
C SER A 97 13.13 -15.65 -4.65
N PRO A 98 13.67 -14.63 -5.33
CA PRO A 98 13.92 -13.30 -4.73
C PRO A 98 12.64 -12.64 -4.22
N PHE A 99 11.50 -12.90 -4.86
CA PHE A 99 10.19 -12.39 -4.43
C PHE A 99 9.79 -12.87 -3.04
N LYS A 100 10.09 -14.14 -2.68
CA LYS A 100 9.81 -14.66 -1.34
C LYS A 100 10.61 -13.95 -0.26
N THR A 101 11.84 -13.55 -0.58
CA THR A 101 12.70 -12.83 0.34
C THR A 101 12.19 -11.40 0.55
N VAL A 102 11.77 -10.72 -0.53
CA VAL A 102 11.19 -9.36 -0.43
C VAL A 102 9.88 -9.37 0.33
N LEU A 103 8.99 -10.34 0.08
CA LEU A 103 7.72 -10.48 0.81
C LEU A 103 7.93 -10.64 2.33
N GLY A 104 9.00 -11.30 2.76
CA GLY A 104 9.31 -11.43 4.18
C GLY A 104 9.57 -10.10 4.88
N ARG A 105 9.88 -9.03 4.15
CA ARG A 105 10.10 -7.67 4.69
C ARG A 105 8.81 -6.86 4.83
N VAL A 106 7.71 -7.29 4.22
CA VAL A 106 6.41 -6.60 4.31
C VAL A 106 5.93 -6.52 5.75
N ILE A 107 6.08 -7.59 6.53
CA ILE A 107 5.56 -7.66 7.90
C ILE A 107 6.16 -6.61 8.84
N PRO A 108 7.51 -6.44 8.91
CA PRO A 108 8.09 -5.37 9.74
C PRO A 108 7.69 -3.97 9.30
N SER A 109 7.61 -3.74 7.98
CA SER A 109 7.21 -2.42 7.46
C SER A 109 5.75 -2.11 7.77
N PHE A 110 4.89 -3.12 7.72
CA PHE A 110 3.50 -2.99 8.16
C PHE A 110 3.41 -2.57 9.63
N SER A 111 4.28 -3.09 10.49
CA SER A 111 4.35 -2.70 11.91
C SER A 111 4.72 -1.22 12.08
N VAL A 112 5.67 -0.70 11.28
CA VAL A 112 6.05 0.73 11.31
C VAL A 112 4.86 1.61 10.92
N ILE A 113 4.21 1.29 9.81
CA ILE A 113 3.08 2.07 9.30
C ILE A 113 1.92 2.05 10.28
N THR A 114 1.57 0.87 10.80
CA THR A 114 0.50 0.76 11.79
C THR A 114 0.79 1.58 13.04
N ALA A 115 2.03 1.53 13.58
CA ALA A 115 2.42 2.35 14.71
C ALA A 115 2.33 3.85 14.41
N SER A 116 2.76 4.27 13.20
CA SER A 116 2.67 5.67 12.76
C SER A 116 1.22 6.15 12.63
N LEU A 117 0.35 5.33 12.03
CA LEU A 117 -1.07 5.66 11.87
C LEU A 117 -1.79 5.74 13.21
N LEU A 118 -1.51 4.84 14.15
CA LEU A 118 -2.07 4.91 15.51
C LEU A 118 -1.60 6.15 16.26
N PHE A 119 -0.33 6.52 16.11
CA PHE A 119 0.22 7.74 16.68
C PHE A 119 -0.44 8.99 16.11
N ILE A 120 -0.64 9.05 14.79
CA ILE A 120 -1.35 10.14 14.13
C ILE A 120 -2.82 10.20 14.58
N ALA A 121 -3.50 9.05 14.65
CA ALA A 121 -4.87 8.99 15.15
C ALA A 121 -4.99 9.58 16.55
N ALA A 122 -4.05 9.28 17.45
CA ALA A 122 -4.00 9.86 18.79
C ALA A 122 -3.82 11.38 18.76
N ILE A 123 -2.93 11.90 17.90
CA ILE A 123 -2.75 13.36 17.74
C ILE A 123 -4.02 14.01 17.18
N LEU A 124 -4.59 13.46 16.12
CA LEU A 124 -5.79 14.03 15.50
C LEU A 124 -6.99 14.04 16.46
N ASN A 125 -7.17 12.95 17.22
CA ASN A 125 -8.22 12.89 18.25
C ASN A 125 -8.01 13.93 19.34
N GLY A 126 -6.77 14.16 19.77
CA GLY A 126 -6.44 15.17 20.80
C GLY A 126 -6.61 16.60 20.31
N VAL A 127 -6.11 16.90 19.11
CA VAL A 127 -6.12 18.27 18.55
C VAL A 127 -7.50 18.70 18.07
N PHE A 128 -8.17 17.84 17.30
CA PHE A 128 -9.45 18.16 16.66
C PHE A 128 -10.67 17.68 17.47
N LYS A 129 -10.46 17.00 18.59
CA LYS A 129 -11.53 16.41 19.43
C LYS A 129 -12.49 15.52 18.63
N THR A 130 -11.97 14.83 17.62
CA THR A 130 -12.72 13.94 16.72
C THR A 130 -12.29 12.51 16.96
N ASN A 131 -13.21 11.55 16.91
CA ASN A 131 -12.85 10.14 16.98
C ASN A 131 -12.61 9.58 15.58
N VAL A 132 -11.39 9.75 15.06
CA VAL A 132 -11.04 9.28 13.71
C VAL A 132 -11.08 7.76 13.58
N LEU A 133 -10.94 7.00 14.69
CA LEU A 133 -11.00 5.55 14.71
C LEU A 133 -12.42 4.99 14.83
N GLN A 134 -13.44 5.83 14.90
CA GLN A 134 -14.82 5.36 14.93
C GLN A 134 -15.19 4.76 13.57
N VAL A 135 -15.60 3.49 13.60
CA VAL A 135 -15.97 2.68 12.42
C VAL A 135 -17.42 2.28 12.53
N GLY A 136 -18.19 2.44 11.45
CA GLY A 136 -19.60 2.03 11.39
C GLY A 136 -19.75 0.51 11.21
N ASP A 137 -19.00 -0.05 10.26
CA ASP A 137 -18.98 -1.50 9.98
C ASP A 137 -17.54 -2.04 9.99
N PRO A 138 -17.07 -2.62 11.12
CA PRO A 138 -15.72 -3.16 11.23
C PRO A 138 -15.44 -4.35 10.31
N LEU A 139 -16.44 -5.18 10.02
CA LEU A 139 -16.26 -6.35 9.16
C LEU A 139 -16.04 -5.93 7.70
N LEU A 140 -16.86 -4.99 7.24
CA LEU A 140 -16.69 -4.41 5.90
C LEU A 140 -15.34 -3.70 5.77
N LEU A 141 -14.89 -2.99 6.81
CA LEU A 141 -13.58 -2.32 6.80
C LEU A 141 -12.44 -3.32 6.68
N ILE A 142 -12.46 -4.40 7.46
CA ILE A 142 -11.45 -5.46 7.39
C ILE A 142 -11.45 -6.09 6.00
N PHE A 143 -12.62 -6.36 5.44
CA PHE A 143 -12.74 -6.94 4.10
C PHE A 143 -12.20 -5.99 3.02
N ALA A 144 -12.56 -4.72 3.06
CA ALA A 144 -12.06 -3.70 2.13
C ALA A 144 -10.51 -3.58 2.21
N PHE A 145 -9.95 -3.59 3.42
CA PHE A 145 -8.51 -3.55 3.60
C PHE A 145 -7.80 -4.82 3.13
N LEU A 146 -8.40 -6.00 3.30
CA LEU A 146 -7.86 -7.23 2.74
C LEU A 146 -7.78 -7.16 1.22
N LEU A 147 -8.80 -6.63 0.55
CA LEU A 147 -8.78 -6.43 -0.90
C LEU A 147 -7.70 -5.42 -1.31
N LEU A 148 -7.58 -4.28 -0.62
CA LEU A 148 -6.51 -3.31 -0.86
C LEU A 148 -5.11 -3.90 -0.68
N VAL A 149 -4.93 -4.75 0.33
CA VAL A 149 -3.66 -5.47 0.57
C VAL A 149 -3.36 -6.43 -0.58
N VAL A 150 -4.36 -7.18 -1.04
CA VAL A 150 -4.18 -8.12 -2.17
C VAL A 150 -3.82 -7.36 -3.45
N GLU A 151 -4.53 -6.29 -3.78
CA GLU A 151 -4.27 -5.46 -4.95
C GLU A 151 -2.91 -4.77 -4.86
N GLY A 152 -2.58 -4.19 -3.71
CA GLY A 152 -1.29 -3.55 -3.47
C GLY A 152 -0.12 -4.52 -3.57
N LEU A 153 -0.25 -5.73 -3.00
CA LEU A 153 0.74 -6.81 -3.14
C LEU A 153 0.91 -7.23 -4.60
N ALA A 154 -0.19 -7.44 -5.32
CA ALA A 154 -0.17 -7.83 -6.72
C ALA A 154 0.51 -6.76 -7.58
N TYR A 155 0.20 -5.49 -7.35
CA TYR A 155 0.83 -4.36 -8.02
C TYR A 155 2.33 -4.29 -7.72
N GLY A 156 2.72 -4.31 -6.45
CA GLY A 156 4.13 -4.26 -6.05
C GLY A 156 4.95 -5.42 -6.62
N LEU A 157 4.40 -6.63 -6.62
CA LEU A 157 5.03 -7.81 -7.23
C LEU A 157 5.14 -7.69 -8.75
N THR A 158 4.14 -7.13 -9.42
CA THR A 158 4.16 -6.88 -10.87
C THR A 158 5.27 -5.87 -11.21
N ILE A 159 5.36 -4.75 -10.49
CA ILE A 159 6.43 -3.76 -10.66
C ILE A 159 7.80 -4.41 -10.43
N ALA A 160 7.96 -5.15 -9.33
CA ALA A 160 9.21 -5.84 -9.03
C ALA A 160 9.61 -6.83 -10.15
N ALA A 161 8.63 -7.54 -10.71
CA ALA A 161 8.86 -8.48 -11.81
C ALA A 161 9.28 -7.77 -13.11
N ILE A 162 8.66 -6.63 -13.42
CA ILE A 162 9.01 -5.80 -14.57
C ILE A 162 10.39 -5.18 -14.37
N SER A 163 10.70 -4.68 -13.17
CA SER A 163 12.01 -4.08 -12.83
C SER A 163 13.18 -5.02 -13.04
N MET A 164 12.97 -6.33 -12.98
CA MET A 164 14.00 -7.32 -13.29
C MET A 164 14.36 -7.39 -14.78
N LYS A 165 13.49 -6.92 -15.66
CA LYS A 165 13.69 -6.94 -17.12
C LYS A 165 14.04 -5.55 -17.67
N THR A 166 13.52 -4.51 -17.03
CA THR A 166 13.66 -3.12 -17.48
C THR A 166 13.88 -2.23 -16.27
N SER A 167 14.61 -1.11 -16.45
CA SER A 167 14.71 -0.09 -15.43
C SER A 167 13.38 0.67 -15.36
N ILE A 168 12.74 0.66 -14.20
CA ILE A 168 11.59 1.53 -13.94
C ILE A 168 12.10 2.74 -13.16
N PRO A 169 11.93 3.97 -13.67
CA PRO A 169 12.33 5.16 -12.94
C PRO A 169 11.56 5.27 -11.62
N HIS A 170 12.27 5.43 -10.51
CA HIS A 170 11.67 5.57 -9.18
C HIS A 170 10.68 6.73 -9.12
N ASN A 171 11.02 7.86 -9.74
CA ASN A 171 10.17 9.04 -9.82
C ASN A 171 8.81 8.77 -10.49
N MET A 172 8.75 7.86 -11.46
CA MET A 172 7.49 7.46 -12.08
C MET A 172 6.56 6.74 -11.09
N LEU A 173 7.12 5.92 -10.22
CA LEU A 173 6.34 5.24 -9.16
C LEU A 173 5.81 6.24 -8.14
N GLU A 174 6.58 7.26 -7.79
CA GLU A 174 6.14 8.33 -6.90
C GLU A 174 5.00 9.13 -7.50
N ILE A 175 5.12 9.52 -8.78
CA ILE A 175 4.03 10.22 -9.50
C ILE A 175 2.74 9.39 -9.49
N LEU A 176 2.84 8.09 -9.80
CA LEU A 176 1.68 7.20 -9.74
C LEU A 176 1.07 7.12 -8.34
N ASN A 177 1.87 7.08 -7.29
CA ASN A 177 1.40 7.11 -5.91
C ASN A 177 0.64 8.41 -5.58
N PHE A 178 1.10 9.56 -6.08
CA PHE A 178 0.37 10.84 -5.93
C PHE A 178 -0.94 10.87 -6.71
N VAL A 179 -0.98 10.31 -7.91
CA VAL A 179 -2.22 10.17 -8.68
C VAL A 179 -3.22 9.30 -7.91
N VAL A 180 -2.77 8.19 -7.35
CA VAL A 180 -3.62 7.30 -6.56
C VAL A 180 -4.23 8.03 -5.35
N ILE A 181 -3.44 8.79 -4.56
CA ILE A 181 -4.02 9.52 -3.41
C ILE A 181 -5.05 10.55 -3.87
N GLY A 182 -4.79 11.26 -4.97
CA GLY A 182 -5.75 12.20 -5.56
C GLY A 182 -7.07 11.52 -5.92
N LEU A 183 -7.01 10.35 -6.57
CA LEU A 183 -8.19 9.55 -6.88
C LEU A 183 -8.91 9.09 -5.62
N LEU A 184 -8.20 8.59 -4.62
CA LEU A 184 -8.81 8.14 -3.37
C LEU A 184 -9.48 9.26 -2.56
N MET A 185 -9.10 10.53 -2.77
CA MET A 185 -9.73 11.67 -2.10
C MET A 185 -11.12 11.99 -2.63
N VAL A 186 -11.42 11.66 -3.88
CA VAL A 186 -12.72 11.96 -4.50
C VAL A 186 -13.82 11.08 -3.91
N PRO A 187 -14.91 11.65 -3.36
CA PRO A 187 -16.06 10.86 -2.92
C PRO A 187 -16.85 10.39 -4.14
N ALA A 188 -17.23 9.11 -4.19
CA ALA A 188 -17.97 8.57 -5.32
C ALA A 188 -19.33 9.25 -5.54
N HIS A 189 -20.01 9.68 -4.46
CA HIS A 189 -21.31 10.35 -4.55
C HIS A 189 -21.23 11.73 -5.21
N SER A 190 -20.07 12.40 -5.20
CA SER A 190 -19.89 13.73 -5.82
C SER A 190 -19.77 13.66 -7.35
N LEU A 191 -19.56 12.47 -7.91
CA LEU A 191 -19.40 12.28 -9.35
C LEU A 191 -20.75 12.12 -10.06
N PRO A 192 -20.87 12.57 -11.33
CA PRO A 192 -22.00 12.26 -12.18
C PRO A 192 -22.23 10.74 -12.29
N GLU A 193 -23.49 10.31 -12.33
CA GLU A 193 -23.89 8.90 -12.30
C GLU A 193 -23.20 8.06 -13.38
N VAL A 194 -23.11 8.61 -14.60
CA VAL A 194 -22.47 7.97 -15.75
C VAL A 194 -20.99 7.64 -15.50
N ILE A 195 -20.30 8.47 -14.70
CA ILE A 195 -18.85 8.34 -14.47
C ILE A 195 -18.58 7.46 -13.24
N ARG A 196 -19.52 7.30 -12.31
CA ARG A 196 -19.30 6.59 -11.03
C ARG A 196 -18.80 5.16 -11.23
N VAL A 197 -19.43 4.39 -12.10
CA VAL A 197 -19.03 3.00 -12.35
C VAL A 197 -17.63 2.95 -12.98
N ALA A 198 -17.38 3.81 -13.98
CA ALA A 198 -16.06 3.90 -14.61
C ALA A 198 -14.98 4.30 -13.59
N TYR A 199 -15.30 5.17 -12.65
CA TYR A 199 -14.41 5.57 -11.56
C TYR A 199 -14.10 4.39 -10.63
N LEU A 200 -15.09 3.57 -10.28
CA LEU A 200 -14.89 2.38 -9.46
C LEU A 200 -14.01 1.32 -10.17
N CYS A 201 -14.01 1.28 -11.51
CA CYS A 201 -13.13 0.37 -12.27
C CYS A 201 -11.65 0.84 -12.32
N ILE A 202 -11.31 1.96 -11.70
CA ILE A 202 -9.90 2.35 -11.53
C ILE A 202 -9.31 1.54 -10.37
N PRO A 203 -8.17 0.86 -10.56
CA PRO A 203 -7.55 0.05 -9.49
C PRO A 203 -7.47 0.77 -8.16
N TYR A 204 -7.75 0.07 -7.08
CA TYR A 204 -7.81 0.52 -5.68
C TYR A 204 -9.01 1.38 -5.30
N VAL A 205 -9.73 1.97 -6.26
CA VAL A 205 -10.83 2.91 -5.96
C VAL A 205 -12.02 2.16 -5.35
N ALA A 206 -12.40 1.03 -5.92
CA ALA A 206 -13.54 0.27 -5.42
C ALA A 206 -13.35 -0.23 -3.97
N PRO A 207 -12.26 -0.89 -3.58
CA PRO A 207 -12.05 -1.30 -2.20
C PRO A 207 -11.85 -0.10 -1.25
N ALA A 208 -11.26 1.01 -1.71
CA ALA A 208 -11.19 2.24 -0.91
C ALA A 208 -12.57 2.88 -0.70
N HIS A 209 -13.45 2.83 -1.69
CA HIS A 209 -14.85 3.27 -1.55
C HIS A 209 -15.59 2.41 -0.51
N LEU A 210 -15.42 1.08 -0.53
CA LEU A 210 -15.97 0.20 0.52
C LEU A 210 -15.45 0.57 1.91
N ALA A 211 -14.18 0.92 2.05
CA ALA A 211 -13.60 1.38 3.31
C ALA A 211 -14.22 2.71 3.79
N LYS A 212 -14.53 3.64 2.87
CA LYS A 212 -15.23 4.89 3.18
C LYS A 212 -16.66 4.62 3.64
N ILE A 213 -17.39 3.72 3.00
CA ILE A 213 -18.73 3.29 3.43
C ILE A 213 -18.64 2.69 4.84
N ALA A 214 -17.69 1.79 5.09
CA ALA A 214 -17.49 1.15 6.39
C ALA A 214 -17.22 2.14 7.53
N THR A 215 -16.58 3.26 7.21
CA THR A 215 -16.26 4.33 8.17
C THR A 215 -17.34 5.43 8.23
N SER A 216 -18.47 5.26 7.53
CA SER A 216 -19.56 6.22 7.42
C SER A 216 -19.12 7.59 6.85
N LEU A 217 -18.16 7.57 5.95
CA LEU A 217 -17.63 8.76 5.25
C LEU A 217 -18.22 8.91 3.85
N ASP A 218 -18.82 7.87 3.32
CA ASP A 218 -19.49 7.89 2.02
C ASP A 218 -20.85 7.20 2.13
N MET A 219 -21.75 7.52 1.21
CA MET A 219 -23.03 6.85 1.11
C MET A 219 -22.86 5.45 0.52
N PRO A 220 -23.71 4.47 0.86
CA PRO A 220 -23.63 3.11 0.33
C PRO A 220 -24.13 3.03 -1.13
N ILE A 221 -23.80 4.05 -1.91
CA ILE A 221 -24.13 4.13 -3.34
C ILE A 221 -23.21 3.14 -4.07
N LEU A 222 -23.77 2.36 -4.95
CA LEU A 222 -23.05 1.34 -5.74
C LEU A 222 -22.29 0.31 -4.88
N PHE A 223 -22.82 -0.01 -3.69
CA PHE A 223 -22.17 -0.97 -2.78
C PHE A 223 -21.96 -2.35 -3.46
N GLY A 224 -22.98 -2.86 -4.14
CA GLY A 224 -22.91 -4.15 -4.84
C GLY A 224 -21.90 -4.13 -5.98
N GLU A 225 -21.88 -3.06 -6.75
CA GLU A 225 -20.95 -2.85 -7.86
C GLU A 225 -19.51 -2.71 -7.32
N ALA A 226 -19.30 -1.89 -6.30
CA ALA A 226 -17.99 -1.72 -5.67
C ALA A 226 -17.46 -3.04 -5.11
N LEU A 227 -18.29 -3.84 -4.45
CA LEU A 227 -17.93 -5.16 -3.94
C LEU A 227 -17.51 -6.10 -5.08
N THR A 228 -18.30 -6.17 -6.12
CA THR A 228 -18.06 -7.05 -7.28
C THR A 228 -16.79 -6.63 -8.02
N ILE A 229 -16.65 -5.33 -8.30
CA ILE A 229 -15.47 -4.77 -8.98
C ILE A 229 -14.21 -5.03 -8.16
N SER A 230 -14.21 -4.76 -6.86
CA SER A 230 -13.05 -5.00 -5.99
C SER A 230 -12.58 -6.45 -6.01
N ILE A 231 -13.51 -7.42 -5.97
CA ILE A 231 -13.15 -8.84 -6.02
C ILE A 231 -12.55 -9.19 -7.39
N ILE A 232 -13.16 -8.71 -8.47
CA ILE A 232 -12.70 -8.97 -9.85
C ILE A 232 -11.31 -8.35 -10.05
N GLU A 233 -11.09 -7.10 -9.63
CA GLU A 233 -9.80 -6.41 -9.71
C GLU A 233 -8.72 -7.15 -8.94
N ALA A 234 -8.98 -7.52 -7.68
CA ALA A 234 -8.04 -8.28 -6.86
C ALA A 234 -7.64 -9.62 -7.53
N LEU A 235 -8.60 -10.33 -8.16
CA LEU A 235 -8.33 -11.55 -8.90
C LEU A 235 -7.49 -11.30 -10.15
N ILE A 236 -7.86 -10.33 -10.98
CA ILE A 236 -7.15 -9.99 -12.23
C ILE A 236 -5.73 -9.56 -11.90
N MET A 237 -5.55 -8.64 -10.96
CA MET A 237 -4.21 -8.16 -10.56
C MET A 237 -3.36 -9.29 -9.99
N SER A 238 -3.93 -10.20 -9.21
CA SER A 238 -3.21 -11.38 -8.69
C SER A 238 -2.76 -12.32 -9.80
N ILE A 239 -3.59 -12.56 -10.82
CA ILE A 239 -3.25 -13.38 -11.99
C ILE A 239 -2.11 -12.72 -12.77
N ILE A 240 -2.19 -11.40 -13.03
CA ILE A 240 -1.13 -10.64 -13.70
C ILE A 240 0.18 -10.73 -12.92
N ALA A 241 0.14 -10.56 -11.59
CA ALA A 241 1.33 -10.65 -10.74
C ALA A 241 1.97 -12.05 -10.82
N LEU A 242 1.20 -13.11 -10.70
CA LEU A 242 1.71 -14.48 -10.79
C LEU A 242 2.31 -14.78 -12.17
N TYR A 243 1.68 -14.30 -13.24
CA TYR A 243 2.21 -14.46 -14.59
C TYR A 243 3.52 -13.69 -14.79
N THR A 244 3.58 -12.43 -14.36
CA THR A 244 4.77 -11.58 -14.51
C THR A 244 5.95 -12.11 -13.68
N ILE A 245 5.72 -12.61 -12.46
CA ILE A 245 6.74 -13.27 -11.63
C ILE A 245 7.33 -14.47 -12.36
N LYS A 246 6.48 -15.43 -12.81
CA LYS A 246 6.94 -16.64 -13.51
C LYS A 246 7.70 -16.29 -14.79
N SER A 247 7.20 -15.31 -15.56
CA SER A 247 7.83 -14.83 -16.77
C SER A 247 9.20 -14.20 -16.50
N SER A 248 9.33 -13.43 -15.42
CA SER A 248 10.57 -12.76 -15.05
C SER A 248 11.62 -13.75 -14.53
N GLU A 249 11.24 -14.68 -13.66
CA GLU A 249 12.15 -15.72 -13.18
C GLU A 249 12.68 -16.59 -14.34
N LYS A 250 11.82 -16.94 -15.32
CA LYS A 250 12.24 -17.68 -16.52
C LYS A 250 13.17 -16.86 -17.40
N TRP A 251 12.88 -15.56 -17.55
CA TRP A 251 13.71 -14.66 -18.35
C TRP A 251 15.10 -14.47 -17.76
N ILE A 252 15.21 -14.28 -16.44
CA ILE A 252 16.49 -14.10 -15.75
C ILE A 252 17.36 -15.38 -15.84
N LYS A 253 16.76 -16.55 -15.67
CA LYS A 253 17.48 -17.83 -15.83
C LYS A 253 18.12 -17.98 -17.22
N LYS A 254 17.54 -17.33 -18.25
CA LYS A 254 18.04 -17.41 -19.63
C LYS A 254 19.02 -16.29 -19.97
N ASN A 255 18.80 -15.07 -19.45
CA ASN A 255 19.47 -13.85 -19.92
C ASN A 255 20.36 -13.19 -18.85
N GLY A 256 20.31 -13.66 -17.60
CA GLY A 256 20.87 -12.95 -16.46
C GLY A 256 20.07 -11.68 -16.09
N VAL A 257 20.44 -11.02 -15.02
CA VAL A 257 19.96 -9.69 -14.71
C VAL A 257 20.79 -8.70 -15.53
N ARG A 258 20.20 -8.04 -16.51
CA ARG A 258 20.88 -6.96 -17.20
C ARG A 258 21.19 -5.88 -16.18
N ALA A 259 22.46 -5.54 -16.03
CA ALA A 259 22.89 -4.42 -15.19
C ALA A 259 22.10 -3.20 -15.63
N ILE A 260 21.15 -2.81 -14.81
CA ILE A 260 20.35 -1.63 -15.04
C ILE A 260 21.26 -0.48 -14.68
N GLY A 261 21.50 0.41 -15.66
CA GLY A 261 22.35 1.55 -15.47
C GLY A 261 22.01 2.27 -14.17
N PHE A 262 23.02 2.56 -13.39
CA PHE A 262 22.93 3.36 -12.19
C PHE A 262 22.41 4.74 -12.55
N TRP A 263 21.22 5.10 -12.04
CA TRP A 263 20.73 6.47 -11.95
C TRP A 263 19.87 6.66 -10.71
#